data_86d51cfca2bd63254040fb70adcf27c9
#
_entry.id   86d51cfca2bd63254040fb70adcf27c9
#
_cell.length_a   1.000
_cell.length_b   1.000
_cell.length_c   1.000
_cell.angle_alpha   90.00
_cell.angle_beta   90.00
_cell.angle_gamma   90.00
#
_symmetry.space_group_name_H-M   'P 1'
#
loop_
_entity.id
_entity.type
_entity.pdbx_description
1 polymer ?
#
loop_
_entity_poly.entity_id
_entity_poly.type
_entity_poly.pdbx_seq_one_letter_code
_entity_poly.pdbx_strand_id
1 'polypeptide(L)'
;MSLKSTISKLIVFTVVLFSVFYIFNFVTDKKDALANINNKQIVEVFKTPSCGCCYGYVLFLEEEKFKVKQTDMRSLHTIKQKYNIPVEMQSCHTTIMGKYFIEGHVPFEAVEKLLKEQPDIDGIALP
;
A
#
# COMPACT_ATOMS: atom_id res chain seq x y z
N MET A 1 9.86 41.21 37.20
CA MET A 1 9.73 39.96 36.40
C MET A 1 11.14 39.52 36.03
N SER A 2 11.59 38.35 36.49
CA SER A 2 13.01 37.95 36.39
C SER A 2 13.37 37.55 34.95
N LEU A 3 14.42 38.13 34.39
CA LEU A 3 15.01 37.84 33.10
C LEU A 3 15.20 36.32 32.86
N LYS A 4 15.55 35.57 33.89
CA LYS A 4 15.70 34.12 33.88
C LYS A 4 14.39 33.39 33.51
N SER A 5 13.22 33.86 33.98
CA SER A 5 11.91 33.27 33.64
C SER A 5 11.52 33.46 32.17
N THR A 6 11.87 34.62 31.61
CA THR A 6 11.57 34.93 30.20
C THR A 6 12.46 34.11 29.27
N ILE A 7 13.74 33.96 29.56
CA ILE A 7 14.69 33.15 28.79
C ILE A 7 14.27 31.67 28.81
N SER A 8 13.88 31.13 29.98
CA SER A 8 13.42 29.76 30.10
C SER A 8 12.18 29.48 29.23
N LYS A 9 11.20 30.38 29.21
CA LYS A 9 10.00 30.26 28.36
C LYS A 9 10.34 30.33 26.88
N LEU A 10 11.29 31.17 26.48
CA LEU A 10 11.75 31.29 25.10
C LEU A 10 12.41 29.99 24.64
N ILE A 11 13.26 29.39 25.45
CA ILE A 11 13.95 28.13 25.14
C ILE A 11 12.92 26.99 24.99
N VAL A 12 11.97 26.87 25.91
CA VAL A 12 10.92 25.85 25.83
C VAL A 12 10.10 26.02 24.54
N PHE A 13 9.74 27.26 24.21
CA PHE A 13 8.96 27.55 23.01
C PHE A 13 9.74 27.19 21.72
N THR A 14 11.03 27.51 21.65
CA THR A 14 11.87 27.15 20.49
C THR A 14 12.05 25.64 20.35
N VAL A 15 12.24 24.92 21.46
CA VAL A 15 12.34 23.45 21.44
C VAL A 15 11.04 22.80 20.96
N VAL A 16 9.89 23.31 21.43
CA VAL A 16 8.58 22.81 20.98
C VAL A 16 8.37 23.05 19.48
N LEU A 17 8.68 24.25 18.98
CA LEU A 17 8.57 24.55 17.55
C LEU A 17 9.49 23.66 16.71
N PHE A 18 10.72 23.41 17.18
CA PHE A 18 11.67 22.57 16.47
C PHE A 18 11.23 21.12 16.45
N SER A 19 10.67 20.60 17.55
CA SER A 19 10.14 19.25 17.62
C SER A 19 8.92 19.06 16.70
N VAL A 20 7.99 20.03 16.67
CA VAL A 20 6.82 20.00 15.76
C VAL A 20 7.26 20.05 14.30
N PHE A 21 8.22 20.92 13.97
CA PHE A 21 8.79 21.02 12.62
C PHE A 21 9.48 19.70 12.21
N TYR A 22 10.22 19.07 13.11
CA TYR A 22 10.90 17.80 12.84
C TYR A 22 9.91 16.66 12.61
N ILE A 23 8.88 16.58 13.47
CA ILE A 23 7.81 15.57 13.32
C ILE A 23 7.05 15.77 12.00
N PHE A 24 6.73 17.02 11.65
CA PHE A 24 6.03 17.35 10.41
C PHE A 24 6.84 16.91 9.18
N ASN A 25 8.14 17.22 9.12
CA ASN A 25 9.00 16.80 8.00
C ASN A 25 9.16 15.28 7.96
N PHE A 26 9.28 14.61 9.10
CA PHE A 26 9.38 13.15 9.17
C PHE A 26 8.11 12.44 8.63
N VAL A 27 6.93 13.00 8.94
CA VAL A 27 5.64 12.45 8.45
C VAL A 27 5.45 12.70 6.96
N THR A 28 5.83 13.88 6.45
CA THR A 28 5.73 14.20 5.01
C THR A 28 6.69 13.36 4.19
N ASP A 29 7.93 13.18 4.63
CA ASP A 29 8.94 12.36 3.93
C ASP A 29 8.49 10.89 3.77
N LYS A 30 7.85 10.32 4.79
CA LYS A 30 7.25 8.98 4.69
C LYS A 30 6.13 8.90 3.65
N LYS A 31 5.25 9.90 3.58
CA LYS A 31 4.15 9.92 2.61
C LYS A 31 4.67 10.03 1.17
N ASP A 32 5.69 10.86 0.96
CA ASP A 32 6.30 11.07 -0.35
C ASP A 32 7.07 9.82 -0.82
N ALA A 33 7.74 9.11 0.09
CA ALA A 33 8.41 7.85 -0.21
C ALA A 33 7.40 6.76 -0.65
N LEU A 34 6.27 6.63 0.05
CA LEU A 34 5.20 5.69 -0.30
C LEU A 34 4.52 6.05 -1.62
N ALA A 35 4.21 7.33 -1.84
CA ALA A 35 3.64 7.80 -3.10
C ALA A 35 4.57 7.54 -4.29
N ASN A 36 5.89 7.61 -4.09
CA ASN A 36 6.87 7.32 -5.13
C ASN A 36 6.96 5.82 -5.46
N ILE A 37 6.83 4.93 -4.47
CA ILE A 37 6.76 3.49 -4.69
C ILE A 37 5.49 3.14 -5.47
N ASN A 38 4.34 3.67 -5.07
CA ASN A 38 3.05 3.40 -5.69
C ASN A 38 2.96 3.92 -7.13
N ASN A 39 3.51 5.10 -7.41
CA ASN A 39 3.44 5.71 -8.75
C ASN A 39 4.37 5.03 -9.78
N LYS A 40 5.36 4.27 -9.35
CA LYS A 40 6.34 3.62 -10.23
C LYS A 40 5.97 2.19 -10.60
N GLN A 41 5.14 1.52 -9.81
CA GLN A 41 4.81 0.11 -9.97
C GLN A 41 3.49 -0.07 -10.73
N ILE A 42 3.54 -0.76 -11.87
CA ILE A 42 2.34 -1.22 -12.56
C ILE A 42 1.79 -2.43 -11.82
N VAL A 43 0.52 -2.35 -11.46
CA VAL A 43 -0.24 -3.40 -10.79
C VAL A 43 -1.16 -4.06 -11.81
N GLU A 44 -1.05 -5.36 -12.01
CA GLU A 44 -1.95 -6.10 -12.89
C GLU A 44 -3.05 -6.77 -12.06
N VAL A 45 -4.32 -6.45 -12.34
CA VAL A 45 -5.48 -7.07 -11.70
C VAL A 45 -6.21 -7.95 -12.70
N PHE A 46 -6.25 -9.25 -12.43
CA PHE A 46 -6.97 -10.24 -13.20
C PHE A 46 -8.29 -10.59 -12.51
N LYS A 47 -9.41 -10.38 -13.19
CA LYS A 47 -10.75 -10.62 -12.66
C LYS A 47 -11.72 -11.11 -13.74
N THR A 48 -12.88 -11.60 -13.33
CA THR A 48 -13.97 -11.88 -14.29
C THR A 48 -14.77 -10.60 -14.59
N PRO A 49 -15.32 -10.47 -15.82
CA PRO A 49 -16.05 -9.24 -16.22
C PRO A 49 -17.23 -8.91 -15.30
N SER A 50 -17.91 -9.94 -14.77
CA SER A 50 -19.10 -9.80 -13.92
C SER A 50 -18.82 -9.56 -12.44
N CYS A 51 -17.55 -9.54 -12.02
CA CYS A 51 -17.18 -9.37 -10.62
C CYS A 51 -17.19 -7.90 -10.18
N GLY A 52 -18.31 -7.43 -9.64
CA GLY A 52 -18.47 -6.04 -9.19
C GLY A 52 -17.58 -5.67 -8.02
N CYS A 53 -17.41 -6.57 -7.04
CA CYS A 53 -16.50 -6.35 -5.90
C CYS A 53 -15.04 -6.26 -6.34
N CYS A 54 -14.65 -7.03 -7.37
CA CYS A 54 -13.29 -6.96 -7.94
C CYS A 54 -13.03 -5.60 -8.62
N TYR A 55 -14.06 -5.02 -9.24
CA TYR A 55 -13.96 -3.66 -9.79
C TYR A 55 -13.78 -2.63 -8.69
N GLY A 56 -14.50 -2.77 -7.57
CA GLY A 56 -14.30 -1.93 -6.38
C GLY A 56 -12.87 -1.98 -5.85
N TYR A 57 -12.23 -3.17 -5.90
CA TYR A 57 -10.83 -3.30 -5.50
C TYR A 57 -9.87 -2.60 -6.48
N VAL A 58 -10.16 -2.60 -7.78
CA VAL A 58 -9.41 -1.82 -8.77
C VAL A 58 -9.46 -0.33 -8.44
N LEU A 59 -10.66 0.22 -8.21
CA LEU A 59 -10.83 1.63 -7.84
C LEU A 59 -10.08 1.97 -6.55
N PHE A 60 -10.14 1.10 -5.57
CA PHE A 60 -9.40 1.26 -4.32
C PHE A 60 -7.88 1.36 -4.55
N LEU A 61 -7.29 0.50 -5.39
CA LEU A 61 -5.87 0.56 -5.72
C LEU A 61 -5.50 1.85 -6.48
N GLU A 62 -6.40 2.35 -7.34
CA GLU A 62 -6.21 3.63 -8.04
C GLU A 62 -6.27 4.83 -7.08
N GLU A 63 -7.15 4.80 -6.07
CA GLU A 63 -7.19 5.79 -5.00
C GLU A 63 -5.89 5.82 -4.21
N GLU A 64 -5.28 4.65 -3.97
CA GLU A 64 -3.96 4.51 -3.33
C GLU A 64 -2.78 4.82 -4.27
N LYS A 65 -3.08 5.41 -5.45
CA LYS A 65 -2.11 5.91 -6.43
C LYS A 65 -1.28 4.84 -7.16
N PHE A 66 -1.77 3.61 -7.20
CA PHE A 66 -1.17 2.59 -8.08
C PHE A 66 -1.59 2.83 -9.54
N LYS A 67 -0.70 2.48 -10.45
CA LYS A 67 -1.03 2.39 -11.88
C LYS A 67 -1.63 1.02 -12.16
N VAL A 68 -2.95 0.91 -12.18
CA VAL A 68 -3.64 -0.36 -12.36
C VAL A 68 -3.83 -0.69 -13.83
N LYS A 69 -3.44 -1.91 -14.21
CA LYS A 69 -3.77 -2.54 -15.48
C LYS A 69 -4.76 -3.67 -15.21
N GLN A 70 -6.03 -3.43 -15.49
CA GLN A 70 -7.07 -4.42 -15.37
C GLN A 70 -7.10 -5.35 -16.59
N THR A 71 -7.25 -6.65 -16.36
CA THR A 71 -7.43 -7.68 -17.37
C THR A 71 -8.63 -8.56 -17.02
N ASP A 72 -9.67 -8.50 -17.87
CA ASP A 72 -10.85 -9.33 -17.73
C ASP A 72 -10.63 -10.71 -18.38
N MET A 73 -10.87 -11.77 -17.61
CA MET A 73 -10.71 -13.16 -18.04
C MET A 73 -11.97 -13.97 -17.74
N ARG A 74 -12.34 -14.89 -18.63
CA ARG A 74 -13.48 -15.80 -18.39
C ARG A 74 -13.21 -16.78 -17.26
N SER A 75 -11.95 -17.15 -17.05
CA SER A 75 -11.48 -18.01 -15.97
C SER A 75 -10.12 -17.54 -15.48
N LEU A 76 -9.94 -17.50 -14.19
CA LEU A 76 -8.67 -17.13 -13.55
C LEU A 76 -7.74 -18.34 -13.31
N HIS A 77 -8.17 -19.53 -13.70
CA HIS A 77 -7.41 -20.76 -13.46
C HIS A 77 -5.97 -20.68 -13.97
N THR A 78 -5.80 -20.23 -15.23
CA THR A 78 -4.48 -20.11 -15.86
C THR A 78 -3.54 -19.16 -15.12
N ILE A 79 -4.06 -18.01 -14.66
CA ILE A 79 -3.24 -17.04 -13.91
C ILE A 79 -2.89 -17.56 -12.53
N LYS A 80 -3.85 -18.21 -11.85
CA LYS A 80 -3.62 -18.81 -10.53
C LYS A 80 -2.61 -19.96 -10.57
N GLN A 81 -2.65 -20.78 -11.61
CA GLN A 81 -1.63 -21.82 -11.85
C GLN A 81 -0.25 -21.21 -12.14
N LYS A 82 -0.19 -20.17 -13.00
CA LYS A 82 1.08 -19.50 -13.33
C LYS A 82 1.83 -18.99 -12.10
N TYR A 83 1.10 -18.52 -11.09
CA TYR A 83 1.67 -17.99 -9.84
C TYR A 83 1.64 -19.00 -8.68
N ASN A 84 1.35 -20.29 -8.97
CA ASN A 84 1.28 -21.37 -7.99
C ASN A 84 0.40 -21.06 -6.78
N ILE A 85 -0.73 -20.34 -6.98
CA ILE A 85 -1.61 -19.94 -5.89
C ILE A 85 -2.34 -21.19 -5.36
N PRO A 86 -2.14 -21.56 -4.09
CA PRO A 86 -2.80 -22.72 -3.48
C PRO A 86 -4.32 -22.61 -3.59
N VAL A 87 -4.99 -23.73 -3.81
CA VAL A 87 -6.44 -23.76 -4.02
C VAL A 87 -7.20 -23.14 -2.85
N GLU A 88 -6.76 -23.40 -1.64
CA GLU A 88 -7.32 -22.88 -0.39
C GLU A 88 -7.14 -21.37 -0.22
N MET A 89 -6.23 -20.75 -0.98
CA MET A 89 -5.97 -19.31 -0.98
C MET A 89 -6.69 -18.57 -2.11
N GLN A 90 -7.32 -19.32 -3.05
CA GLN A 90 -7.91 -18.72 -4.24
C GLN A 90 -9.19 -17.95 -3.93
N SER A 91 -9.32 -16.74 -4.50
CA SER A 91 -10.47 -15.86 -4.38
C SER A 91 -10.99 -15.41 -5.76
N CYS A 92 -11.83 -14.37 -5.81
CA CYS A 92 -12.51 -13.92 -7.01
C CYS A 92 -11.66 -13.09 -7.98
N HIS A 93 -10.49 -12.61 -7.56
CA HIS A 93 -9.52 -11.90 -8.39
C HIS A 93 -8.09 -12.16 -7.91
N THR A 94 -7.14 -11.95 -8.81
CA THR A 94 -5.71 -12.07 -8.55
C THR A 94 -5.03 -10.77 -8.94
N THR A 95 -4.29 -10.18 -8.04
CA THR A 95 -3.49 -8.98 -8.28
C THR A 95 -2.02 -9.33 -8.26
N ILE A 96 -1.25 -8.80 -9.21
CA ILE A 96 0.20 -9.00 -9.30
C ILE A 96 0.89 -7.67 -9.07
N MET A 97 1.75 -7.64 -8.06
CA MET A 97 2.60 -6.49 -7.69
C MET A 97 4.06 -6.90 -7.64
N GLY A 98 4.81 -6.63 -8.70
CA GLY A 98 6.20 -7.08 -8.82
C GLY A 98 6.30 -8.60 -8.84
N LYS A 99 6.98 -9.19 -7.85
CA LYS A 99 7.10 -10.65 -7.70
C LYS A 99 5.94 -11.31 -6.95
N TYR A 100 5.09 -10.51 -6.29
CA TYR A 100 4.06 -11.01 -5.39
C TYR A 100 2.71 -11.17 -6.07
N PHE A 101 1.98 -12.24 -5.73
CA PHE A 101 0.54 -12.28 -5.91
C PHE A 101 -0.18 -11.75 -4.65
N ILE A 102 -1.31 -11.12 -4.87
CA ILE A 102 -2.25 -10.69 -3.84
C ILE A 102 -3.61 -11.24 -4.25
N GLU A 103 -4.16 -12.11 -3.44
CA GLU A 103 -5.38 -12.85 -3.77
C GLU A 103 -6.54 -12.40 -2.89
N GLY A 104 -7.61 -11.94 -3.53
CA GLY A 104 -8.79 -11.41 -2.84
C GLY A 104 -8.61 -9.99 -2.28
N HIS A 105 -9.50 -9.59 -1.36
CA HIS A 105 -9.57 -8.23 -0.83
C HIS A 105 -8.61 -8.02 0.36
N VAL A 106 -7.33 -8.14 0.11
CA VAL A 106 -6.31 -7.90 1.14
C VAL A 106 -6.28 -6.41 1.51
N PRO A 107 -6.33 -6.05 2.82
CA PRO A 107 -6.27 -4.67 3.27
C PRO A 107 -4.96 -3.98 2.85
N PHE A 108 -5.06 -2.65 2.60
CA PHE A 108 -3.94 -1.86 2.11
C PHE A 108 -2.71 -1.92 3.02
N GLU A 109 -2.92 -1.91 4.33
CA GLU A 109 -1.84 -1.98 5.32
C GLU A 109 -1.00 -3.25 5.18
N ALA A 110 -1.63 -4.37 4.82
CA ALA A 110 -0.93 -5.63 4.56
C ALA A 110 -0.16 -5.59 3.23
N VAL A 111 -0.75 -4.99 2.20
CA VAL A 111 -0.10 -4.77 0.89
C VAL A 111 1.08 -3.81 1.04
N GLU A 112 0.91 -2.69 1.74
CA GLU A 112 1.97 -1.73 2.04
C GLU A 112 3.13 -2.38 2.79
N LYS A 113 2.81 -3.17 3.82
CA LYS A 113 3.81 -3.91 4.58
C LYS A 113 4.59 -4.89 3.70
N LEU A 114 3.89 -5.65 2.84
CA LEU A 114 4.49 -6.58 1.89
C LEU A 114 5.49 -5.89 0.96
N LEU A 115 5.08 -4.76 0.37
CA LEU A 115 5.91 -4.00 -0.57
C LEU A 115 7.11 -3.34 0.10
N LYS A 116 6.97 -2.94 1.37
CA LYS A 116 8.02 -2.30 2.16
C LYS A 116 9.05 -3.29 2.69
N GLU A 117 8.58 -4.40 3.26
CA GLU A 117 9.46 -5.39 3.90
C GLU A 117 10.08 -6.37 2.90
N GLN A 118 9.42 -6.57 1.76
CA GLN A 118 9.84 -7.44 0.66
C GLN A 118 10.27 -8.85 1.14
N PRO A 119 9.46 -9.53 1.95
CA PRO A 119 9.81 -10.85 2.46
C PRO A 119 10.00 -11.87 1.34
N ASP A 120 10.69 -12.96 1.65
CA ASP A 120 10.89 -14.08 0.71
C ASP A 120 9.69 -15.03 0.73
N ILE A 121 8.58 -14.56 0.16
CA ILE A 121 7.33 -15.29 -0.04
C ILE A 121 6.79 -15.00 -1.45
N ASP A 122 5.88 -15.83 -1.94
CA ASP A 122 5.27 -15.67 -3.27
C ASP A 122 4.11 -14.66 -3.27
N GLY A 123 3.41 -14.49 -2.15
CA GLY A 123 2.29 -13.56 -2.06
C GLY A 123 1.51 -13.67 -0.75
N ILE A 124 0.38 -12.96 -0.71
CA ILE A 124 -0.57 -12.94 0.41
C ILE A 124 -1.99 -13.13 -0.10
N ALA A 125 -2.87 -13.66 0.73
CA ALA A 125 -4.25 -13.93 0.39
C ALA A 125 -5.20 -13.58 1.53
N LEU A 126 -6.40 -13.13 1.15
CA LEU A 126 -7.59 -13.06 1.98
C LEU A 126 -8.76 -13.60 1.15
N PRO A 127 -8.94 -14.93 1.12
CA PRO A 127 -9.95 -15.60 0.31
C PRO A 127 -11.39 -15.32 0.78
#